data_e1d233d7d8e6c4b73447f1a7307de38c
#
_entry.id   e1d233d7d8e6c4b73447f1a7307de38c
#
_cell.length_a   1.000
_cell.length_b   1.000
_cell.length_c   1.000
_cell.angle_alpha   90.00
_cell.angle_beta   90.00
_cell.angle_gamma   90.00
#
_symmetry.space_group_name_H-M   'P 1'
#
loop_
_entity.id
_entity.type
_entity.pdbx_description
1 polymer ?
#
loop_
_entity_poly.entity_id
_entity_poly.type
_entity_poly.pdbx_seq_one_letter_code
_entity_poly.pdbx_strand_id
1 'polypeptide(L)'
;PTVDYGNNLRQMALEEGVQNAFAFPGFVPAYVRPLFCRGIGPFRWVALSGDPEDIYKTDARVKELLPNQPALHRWLDMARQRIRFQGLPARICWVGLGDRHRLGLAFNEMVARGELKAPIVIGRDHLDAGSVASPNRETEAMRDGSDAVSDWPLLNALLNTASGATWVSL
;
A
#
# COMPACT_ATOMS: atom_id res chain seq x y z
N PRO A 1 18.65 -5.54 -8.33
CA PRO A 1 18.78 -4.64 -7.20
C PRO A 1 18.18 -5.29 -5.95
N THR A 2 18.85 -5.14 -4.83
CA THR A 2 18.38 -5.64 -3.54
C THR A 2 17.97 -4.44 -2.70
N VAL A 3 16.84 -4.52 -2.03
CA VAL A 3 16.40 -3.52 -1.06
C VAL A 3 16.04 -4.23 0.23
N ASP A 4 16.34 -3.60 1.34
CA ASP A 4 15.86 -4.01 2.65
C ASP A 4 14.62 -3.17 2.98
N TYR A 5 13.50 -3.83 3.20
CA TYR A 5 12.25 -3.13 3.51
C TYR A 5 12.28 -2.50 4.90
N GLY A 6 12.81 -3.22 5.86
CA GLY A 6 13.13 -2.72 7.19
C GLY A 6 14.64 -2.57 7.37
N ASN A 7 15.14 -2.94 8.53
CA ASN A 7 16.58 -2.93 8.83
C ASN A 7 17.09 -4.26 9.41
N ASN A 8 16.26 -5.30 9.45
CA ASN A 8 16.62 -6.58 10.05
C ASN A 8 17.86 -7.22 9.41
N LEU A 9 17.84 -7.35 8.07
CA LEU A 9 18.94 -8.00 7.36
C LEU A 9 20.24 -7.22 7.52
N ARG A 10 20.17 -5.89 7.42
CA ARG A 10 21.32 -5.02 7.57
C ARG A 10 21.83 -5.01 9.02
N GLN A 11 20.92 -5.03 9.99
CA GLN A 11 21.29 -5.10 11.39
C GLN A 11 21.97 -6.42 11.73
N MET A 12 21.40 -7.55 11.30
CA MET A 12 22.04 -8.86 11.47
C MET A 12 23.40 -8.95 10.78
N ALA A 13 23.49 -8.41 9.56
CA ALA A 13 24.76 -8.36 8.85
C ALA A 13 25.82 -7.55 9.60
N LEU A 14 25.42 -6.43 10.23
CA LEU A 14 26.31 -5.63 11.05
C LEU A 14 26.78 -6.40 12.30
N GLU A 15 25.90 -7.10 12.96
CA GLU A 15 26.20 -7.96 14.13
C GLU A 15 27.15 -9.11 13.76
N GLU A 16 27.02 -9.65 12.55
CA GLU A 16 27.91 -10.66 11.97
C GLU A 16 29.22 -10.07 11.40
N GLY A 17 29.48 -8.78 11.60
CA GLY A 17 30.75 -8.15 11.25
C GLY A 17 30.82 -7.49 9.88
N VAL A 18 29.71 -7.39 9.13
CA VAL A 18 29.67 -6.67 7.85
C VAL A 18 29.55 -5.17 8.10
N GLN A 19 30.68 -4.48 8.20
CA GLN A 19 30.72 -3.08 8.64
C GLN A 19 30.02 -2.10 7.70
N ASN A 20 29.87 -2.42 6.42
CA ASN A 20 29.20 -1.59 5.44
C ASN A 20 27.75 -2.03 5.18
N ALA A 21 27.13 -2.76 6.10
CA ALA A 21 25.77 -3.29 5.93
C ALA A 21 24.72 -2.22 5.64
N PHE A 22 24.92 -0.98 6.13
CA PHE A 22 24.03 0.15 5.89
C PHE A 22 24.51 1.09 4.78
N ALA A 23 25.43 0.66 3.93
CA ALA A 23 25.94 1.48 2.82
C ALA A 23 24.86 1.78 1.75
N PHE A 24 23.81 0.97 1.66
CA PHE A 24 22.65 1.24 0.82
C PHE A 24 21.43 1.62 1.66
N PRO A 25 20.56 2.49 1.16
CA PRO A 25 19.37 2.92 1.90
C PRO A 25 18.34 1.81 2.00
N GLY A 26 17.55 1.82 3.08
CA GLY A 26 16.36 1.00 3.20
C GLY A 26 15.26 1.45 2.22
N PHE A 27 14.33 0.56 1.95
CA PHE A 27 13.21 0.84 1.03
C PHE A 27 12.34 1.99 1.54
N VAL A 28 12.02 2.00 2.83
CA VAL A 28 11.15 3.01 3.43
C VAL A 28 11.76 4.41 3.34
N PRO A 29 12.98 4.68 3.84
CA PRO A 29 13.55 6.03 3.75
C PRO A 29 13.84 6.47 2.31
N ALA A 30 14.19 5.56 1.41
CA ALA A 30 14.56 5.91 0.04
C ALA A 30 13.34 6.17 -0.86
N TYR A 31 12.28 5.38 -0.72
CA TYR A 31 11.17 5.38 -1.67
C TYR A 31 9.81 5.72 -1.04
N VAL A 32 9.52 5.22 0.14
CA VAL A 32 8.19 5.37 0.77
C VAL A 32 8.05 6.72 1.45
N ARG A 33 8.99 7.06 2.32
CA ARG A 33 8.95 8.32 3.10
C ARG A 33 8.87 9.58 2.24
N PRO A 34 9.65 9.73 1.16
CA PRO A 34 9.53 10.90 0.29
C PRO A 34 8.15 11.04 -0.37
N LEU A 35 7.47 9.93 -0.63
CA LEU A 35 6.10 9.95 -1.15
C LEU A 35 5.09 10.33 -0.06
N PHE A 36 5.22 9.76 1.13
CA PHE A 36 4.36 10.10 2.27
C PHE A 36 4.45 11.59 2.65
N CYS A 37 5.66 12.16 2.64
CA CYS A 37 5.86 13.60 2.89
C CYS A 37 5.15 14.49 1.84
N ARG A 38 4.81 13.94 0.68
CA ARG A 38 4.04 14.62 -0.37
C ARG A 38 2.55 14.27 -0.34
N GLY A 39 2.09 13.56 0.69
CA GLY A 39 0.72 13.08 0.80
C GLY A 39 0.36 11.97 -0.17
N ILE A 40 1.35 11.30 -0.76
CA ILE A 40 1.16 10.20 -1.71
C ILE A 40 1.31 8.88 -0.96
N GLY A 41 0.31 8.03 -1.03
CA GLY A 41 0.33 6.75 -0.33
C GLY A 41 -0.36 5.62 -1.08
N PRO A 42 -0.24 4.39 -0.61
CA PRO A 42 -0.81 3.22 -1.26
C PRO A 42 -2.33 3.27 -1.27
N PHE A 43 -2.88 2.80 -2.39
CA PHE A 43 -4.30 2.60 -2.60
C PHE A 43 -4.48 1.21 -3.22
N ARG A 44 -5.18 0.34 -2.53
CA ARG A 44 -5.38 -1.06 -2.92
C ARG A 44 -6.85 -1.35 -3.12
N TRP A 45 -7.14 -2.17 -4.13
CA TRP A 45 -8.50 -2.66 -4.33
C TRP A 45 -8.50 -4.09 -4.85
N VAL A 46 -9.61 -4.78 -4.60
CA VAL A 46 -9.83 -6.17 -4.96
C VAL A 46 -11.19 -6.29 -5.61
N ALA A 47 -11.26 -7.01 -6.72
CA ALA A 47 -12.52 -7.32 -7.40
C ALA A 47 -13.14 -8.60 -6.81
N LEU A 48 -14.24 -8.46 -6.10
CA LEU A 48 -14.95 -9.61 -5.49
C LEU A 48 -15.60 -10.54 -6.51
N SER A 49 -15.75 -10.09 -7.76
CA SER A 49 -16.22 -10.94 -8.85
C SER A 49 -15.29 -12.10 -9.18
N GLY A 50 -14.02 -12.01 -8.81
CA GLY A 50 -13.00 -12.94 -9.28
C GLY A 50 -12.60 -12.74 -10.75
N ASP A 51 -13.20 -11.79 -11.45
CA ASP A 51 -12.93 -11.53 -12.86
C ASP A 51 -11.82 -10.47 -13.02
N PRO A 52 -10.67 -10.81 -13.65
CA PRO A 52 -9.61 -9.86 -13.96
C PRO A 52 -10.08 -8.63 -14.75
N GLU A 53 -11.13 -8.77 -15.58
CA GLU A 53 -11.64 -7.66 -16.38
C GLU A 53 -12.15 -6.50 -15.50
N ASP A 54 -12.67 -6.78 -14.31
CA ASP A 54 -13.11 -5.73 -13.40
C ASP A 54 -11.91 -4.90 -12.89
N ILE A 55 -10.73 -5.52 -12.71
CA ILE A 55 -9.50 -4.77 -12.41
C ILE A 55 -9.06 -3.95 -13.62
N TYR A 56 -9.13 -4.48 -14.83
CA TYR A 56 -8.72 -3.73 -16.01
C TYR A 56 -9.62 -2.53 -16.31
N LYS A 57 -10.93 -2.64 -16.04
CA LYS A 57 -11.86 -1.52 -16.11
C LYS A 57 -11.56 -0.45 -15.04
N THR A 58 -11.30 -0.89 -13.82
CA THR A 58 -10.93 0.05 -12.75
C THR A 58 -9.56 0.70 -13.00
N ASP A 59 -8.57 -0.01 -13.54
CA ASP A 59 -7.29 0.57 -13.99
C ASP A 59 -7.52 1.68 -15.04
N ALA A 60 -8.39 1.44 -16.01
CA ALA A 60 -8.74 2.45 -17.02
C ALA A 60 -9.38 3.68 -16.36
N ARG A 61 -10.32 3.46 -15.43
CA ARG A 61 -10.99 4.55 -14.71
C ARG A 61 -10.03 5.37 -13.86
N VAL A 62 -9.04 4.74 -13.24
CA VAL A 62 -7.97 5.45 -12.51
C VAL A 62 -7.20 6.38 -13.44
N LYS A 63 -6.84 5.92 -14.64
CA LYS A 63 -6.13 6.74 -15.62
C LYS A 63 -6.94 7.93 -16.10
N GLU A 64 -8.23 7.76 -16.32
CA GLU A 64 -9.15 8.84 -16.71
C GLU A 64 -9.25 9.92 -15.63
N LEU A 65 -9.37 9.52 -14.37
CA LEU A 65 -9.51 10.45 -13.24
C LEU A 65 -8.21 11.16 -12.86
N LEU A 66 -7.06 10.54 -13.18
CA LEU A 66 -5.72 11.03 -12.84
C LEU A 66 -4.85 11.17 -14.10
N PRO A 67 -5.25 12.02 -15.07
CA PRO A 67 -4.61 12.07 -16.40
C PRO A 67 -3.16 12.57 -16.35
N ASN A 68 -2.83 13.39 -15.36
CA ASN A 68 -1.52 14.05 -15.26
C ASN A 68 -0.49 13.26 -14.43
N GLN A 69 -0.63 11.92 -14.36
CA GLN A 69 0.25 11.05 -13.57
C GLN A 69 0.92 9.98 -14.46
N PRO A 70 1.90 10.33 -15.27
CA PRO A 70 2.50 9.41 -16.24
C PRO A 70 3.18 8.19 -15.59
N ALA A 71 3.74 8.34 -14.41
CA ALA A 71 4.34 7.22 -13.67
C ALA A 71 3.29 6.21 -13.22
N LEU A 72 2.12 6.69 -12.76
CA LEU A 72 0.99 5.84 -12.39
C LEU A 72 0.44 5.09 -13.61
N HIS A 73 0.27 5.79 -14.73
CA HIS A 73 -0.21 5.17 -15.98
C HIS A 73 0.74 4.06 -16.42
N ARG A 74 2.05 4.34 -16.45
CA ARG A 74 3.06 3.34 -16.80
C ARG A 74 3.02 2.14 -15.87
N TRP A 75 2.85 2.36 -14.58
CA TRP A 75 2.71 1.28 -13.61
C TRP A 75 1.50 0.39 -13.91
N LEU A 76 0.32 0.96 -14.11
CA LEU A 76 -0.90 0.21 -14.40
C LEU A 76 -0.78 -0.60 -15.71
N ASP A 77 -0.16 -0.03 -16.75
CA ASP A 77 0.11 -0.74 -18.01
C ASP A 77 1.07 -1.90 -17.83
N MET A 78 2.15 -1.69 -17.10
CA MET A 78 3.10 -2.76 -16.79
C MET A 78 2.48 -3.84 -15.90
N ALA A 79 1.68 -3.45 -14.93
CA ALA A 79 1.00 -4.38 -14.03
C ALA A 79 0.03 -5.29 -14.81
N ARG A 80 -0.73 -4.74 -15.74
CA ARG A 80 -1.60 -5.52 -16.64
C ARG A 80 -0.84 -6.58 -17.43
N GLN A 81 0.36 -6.24 -17.89
CA GLN A 81 1.16 -7.14 -18.75
C GLN A 81 1.96 -8.18 -17.96
N ARG A 82 2.43 -7.84 -16.76
CA ARG A 82 3.46 -8.60 -16.05
C ARG A 82 2.99 -9.26 -14.77
N ILE A 83 1.91 -8.78 -14.16
CA ILE A 83 1.40 -9.31 -12.90
C ILE A 83 0.25 -10.25 -13.17
N ARG A 84 0.41 -11.50 -12.74
CA ARG A 84 -0.65 -12.52 -12.77
C ARG A 84 -1.35 -12.54 -11.42
N PHE A 85 -2.66 -12.65 -11.42
CA PHE A 85 -3.43 -12.79 -10.22
C PHE A 85 -3.32 -14.21 -9.64
N GLN A 86 -3.17 -14.30 -8.33
CA GLN A 86 -3.14 -15.53 -7.56
C GLN A 86 -4.23 -15.44 -6.49
N GLY A 87 -5.44 -15.82 -6.82
CA GLY A 87 -6.63 -15.61 -5.99
C GLY A 87 -7.50 -14.51 -6.56
N LEU A 88 -8.18 -13.75 -5.71
CA LEU A 88 -9.02 -12.64 -6.17
C LEU A 88 -8.17 -11.58 -6.88
N PRO A 89 -8.61 -11.13 -8.06
CA PRO A 89 -7.91 -10.08 -8.78
C PRO A 89 -7.80 -8.81 -7.94
N ALA A 90 -6.59 -8.27 -7.83
CA ALA A 90 -6.30 -7.12 -7.01
C ALA A 90 -5.33 -6.16 -7.70
N ARG A 91 -5.34 -4.91 -7.28
CA ARG A 91 -4.41 -3.89 -7.75
C ARG A 91 -3.94 -3.02 -6.59
N ILE A 92 -2.74 -2.50 -6.72
CA ILE A 92 -2.18 -1.45 -5.90
C ILE A 92 -1.67 -0.32 -6.79
N CYS A 93 -1.86 0.89 -6.37
CA CYS A 93 -1.17 2.06 -6.92
C CYS A 93 -0.87 3.05 -5.81
N TRP A 94 -0.19 4.14 -6.15
CA TRP A 94 0.15 5.22 -5.22
C TRP A 94 -0.53 6.50 -5.69
N VAL A 95 -1.37 7.07 -4.83
CA VAL A 95 -2.18 8.25 -5.16
C VAL A 95 -2.05 9.32 -4.11
N GLY A 96 -2.27 10.56 -4.52
CA GLY A 96 -2.16 11.74 -3.69
C GLY A 96 -3.30 11.92 -2.70
N LEU A 97 -3.07 12.85 -1.78
CA LEU A 97 -4.12 13.37 -0.90
C LEU A 97 -5.25 13.97 -1.78
N GLY A 98 -6.49 13.62 -1.45
CA GLY A 98 -7.68 14.06 -2.21
C GLY A 98 -8.07 13.16 -3.38
N ASP A 99 -7.23 12.20 -3.79
CA ASP A 99 -7.56 11.30 -4.91
C ASP A 99 -8.25 10.02 -4.46
N ARG A 100 -7.96 9.51 -3.26
CA ARG A 100 -8.50 8.22 -2.78
C ARG A 100 -10.01 8.16 -2.75
N HIS A 101 -10.66 9.16 -2.18
CA HIS A 101 -12.12 9.18 -2.10
C HIS A 101 -12.76 9.33 -3.49
N ARG A 102 -12.13 10.08 -4.40
CA ARG A 102 -12.59 10.22 -5.79
C ARG A 102 -12.57 8.88 -6.52
N LEU A 103 -11.50 8.11 -6.34
CA LEU A 103 -11.40 6.76 -6.91
C LEU A 103 -12.41 5.81 -6.28
N GLY A 104 -12.57 5.85 -4.96
CA GLY A 104 -13.56 5.04 -4.25
C GLY A 104 -14.98 5.31 -4.71
N LEU A 105 -15.37 6.58 -4.82
CA LEU A 105 -16.67 6.97 -5.34
C LEU A 105 -16.88 6.51 -6.80
N ALA A 106 -15.86 6.67 -7.64
CA ALA A 106 -15.93 6.24 -9.03
C ALA A 106 -16.12 4.72 -9.16
N PHE A 107 -15.42 3.92 -8.36
CA PHE A 107 -15.62 2.47 -8.36
C PHE A 107 -17.03 2.09 -7.87
N ASN A 108 -17.53 2.77 -6.86
CA ASN A 108 -18.88 2.56 -6.39
C ASN A 108 -19.94 2.90 -7.46
N GLU A 109 -19.74 3.99 -8.21
CA GLU A 109 -20.58 4.33 -9.35
C GLU A 109 -20.53 3.28 -10.46
N MET A 110 -19.34 2.74 -10.79
CA MET A 110 -19.19 1.68 -11.77
C MET A 110 -19.95 0.41 -11.37
N VAL A 111 -19.93 0.07 -10.07
CA VAL A 111 -20.76 -1.04 -9.54
C VAL A 111 -22.23 -0.74 -9.69
N ALA A 112 -22.67 0.46 -9.29
CA ALA A 112 -24.07 0.87 -9.36
C ALA A 112 -24.62 0.89 -10.80
N ARG A 113 -23.78 1.18 -11.78
CA ARG A 113 -24.14 1.15 -13.22
C ARG A 113 -24.03 -0.23 -13.85
N GLY A 114 -23.61 -1.24 -13.13
CA GLY A 114 -23.41 -2.59 -13.65
C GLY A 114 -22.20 -2.74 -14.60
N GLU A 115 -21.27 -1.78 -14.58
CA GLU A 115 -20.02 -1.84 -15.34
C GLU A 115 -19.07 -2.88 -14.76
N LEU A 116 -19.12 -3.07 -13.45
CA LEU A 116 -18.40 -4.11 -12.70
C LEU A 116 -19.37 -5.20 -12.26
N LYS A 117 -18.91 -6.43 -12.23
CA LYS A 117 -19.74 -7.62 -11.96
C LYS A 117 -20.05 -7.81 -10.48
N ALA A 118 -19.27 -7.21 -9.59
CA ALA A 118 -19.42 -7.31 -8.14
C ALA A 118 -18.79 -6.11 -7.45
N PRO A 119 -19.04 -5.90 -6.14
CA PRO A 119 -18.40 -4.85 -5.37
C PRO A 119 -16.87 -4.91 -5.39
N ILE A 120 -16.27 -3.76 -5.21
CA ILE A 120 -14.82 -3.61 -5.04
C ILE A 120 -14.51 -3.38 -3.57
N VAL A 121 -13.60 -4.18 -3.02
CA VAL A 121 -13.06 -3.93 -1.69
C VAL A 121 -11.87 -2.97 -1.83
N ILE A 122 -11.93 -1.85 -1.13
CA ILE A 122 -10.83 -0.90 -1.03
C ILE A 122 -10.15 -1.14 0.30
N GLY A 123 -8.84 -1.26 0.26
CA GLY A 123 -8.04 -1.51 1.45
C GLY A 123 -6.70 -0.77 1.42
N ARG A 124 -6.00 -0.91 2.52
CA ARG A 124 -4.63 -0.45 2.70
C ARG A 124 -3.71 -1.65 2.83
N ASP A 125 -2.40 -1.41 2.74
CA ASP A 125 -1.41 -2.38 3.14
C ASP A 125 -1.57 -2.64 4.66
N HIS A 126 -1.69 -3.90 5.06
CA HIS A 126 -1.76 -4.28 6.48
C HIS A 126 -0.53 -3.83 7.26
N LEU A 127 0.58 -3.60 6.59
CA LEU A 127 1.80 -3.04 7.17
C LEU A 127 1.69 -1.54 7.46
N ASP A 128 0.62 -0.88 7.10
CA ASP A 128 0.37 0.53 7.44
C ASP A 128 0.10 0.73 8.94
N ALA A 129 -0.29 -0.29 9.66
CA ALA A 129 -0.26 -0.32 11.13
C ALA A 129 1.18 -0.53 11.62
N GLY A 130 2.10 0.28 11.15
CA GLY A 130 3.55 0.10 11.14
C GLY A 130 4.20 -0.21 12.47
N SER A 131 3.60 0.17 13.59
CA SER A 131 4.10 -0.11 14.94
C SER A 131 4.28 -1.60 15.24
N VAL A 132 3.51 -2.49 14.60
CA VAL A 132 3.63 -3.95 14.78
C VAL A 132 5.02 -4.44 14.38
N ALA A 133 5.60 -3.84 13.38
CA ALA A 133 6.89 -4.25 12.85
C ALA A 133 7.96 -3.15 13.00
N SER A 134 7.66 -2.06 13.72
CA SER A 134 8.57 -0.92 13.85
C SER A 134 9.93 -1.26 14.47
N PRO A 135 10.07 -2.20 15.40
CA PRO A 135 11.40 -2.61 15.87
C PRO A 135 12.32 -3.09 14.76
N ASN A 136 11.73 -3.61 13.67
CA ASN A 136 12.45 -4.22 12.57
C ASN A 136 12.36 -3.40 11.28
N ARG A 137 11.92 -2.16 11.36
CA ARG A 137 11.77 -1.26 10.22
C ARG A 137 12.45 0.07 10.50
N GLU A 138 12.91 0.70 9.42
CA GLU A 138 13.36 2.10 9.45
C GLU A 138 12.20 3.08 9.26
N THR A 139 10.99 2.70 9.60
CA THR A 139 9.80 3.51 9.34
C THR A 139 9.93 4.87 9.99
N GLU A 140 10.32 4.87 11.23
CA GLU A 140 10.47 6.08 12.05
C GLU A 140 11.94 6.47 12.25
N ALA A 141 12.86 5.51 12.08
CA ALA A 141 14.29 5.70 12.21
C ALA A 141 14.73 6.29 13.56
N MET A 142 14.01 5.97 14.63
CA MET A 142 14.34 6.41 15.97
C MET A 142 15.45 5.55 16.56
N ARG A 143 16.54 6.18 17.00
CA ARG A 143 17.70 5.46 17.54
C ARG A 143 17.46 4.81 18.90
N ASP A 144 16.58 5.39 19.68
CA ASP A 144 16.21 4.92 21.02
C ASP A 144 15.10 3.85 21.00
N GLY A 145 14.57 3.51 19.82
CA GLY A 145 13.48 2.54 19.67
C GLY A 145 12.14 3.04 20.24
N SER A 146 11.99 4.34 20.47
CA SER A 146 10.77 4.92 21.08
C SER A 146 9.53 4.78 20.18
N ASP A 147 9.71 4.47 18.91
CA ASP A 147 8.65 4.17 17.96
C ASP A 147 8.26 2.68 17.93
N ALA A 148 8.93 1.85 18.69
CA ALA A 148 8.64 0.42 18.80
C ALA A 148 7.50 0.15 19.82
N VAL A 149 6.37 0.81 19.63
CA VAL A 149 5.20 0.71 20.50
C VAL A 149 4.22 -0.32 19.93
N SER A 150 3.85 -1.30 20.71
CA SER A 150 3.02 -2.42 20.29
C SER A 150 1.52 -2.24 20.49
N ASP A 151 1.07 -1.19 21.15
CA ASP A 151 -0.34 -0.89 21.38
C ASP A 151 -1.03 -0.20 20.16
N TRP A 152 -0.29 0.36 19.23
CA TRP A 152 -0.86 0.97 18.02
C TRP A 152 -1.74 0.04 17.19
N PRO A 153 -1.45 -1.27 17.05
CA PRO A 153 -2.38 -2.18 16.40
C PRO A 153 -3.75 -2.24 17.08
N LEU A 154 -3.79 -2.19 18.40
CA LEU A 154 -5.03 -2.15 19.16
C LEU A 154 -5.79 -0.83 18.95
N LEU A 155 -5.08 0.29 18.95
CA LEU A 155 -5.66 1.60 18.65
C LEU A 155 -6.22 1.66 17.25
N ASN A 156 -5.52 1.10 16.26
CA ASN A 156 -6.00 1.01 14.88
C ASN A 156 -7.25 0.12 14.78
N ALA A 157 -7.29 -1.00 15.48
CA ALA A 157 -8.46 -1.87 15.51
C ALA A 157 -9.68 -1.16 16.12
N LEU A 158 -9.48 -0.46 17.23
CA LEU A 158 -10.53 0.33 17.89
C LEU A 158 -11.04 1.46 16.99
N LEU A 159 -10.14 2.19 16.35
CA LEU A 159 -10.49 3.27 15.42
C LEU A 159 -11.32 2.76 14.24
N ASN A 160 -10.91 1.66 13.63
CA ASN A 160 -11.63 1.08 12.50
C ASN A 160 -13.01 0.56 12.92
N THR A 161 -13.10 -0.08 14.09
CA THR A 161 -14.36 -0.56 14.65
C THR A 161 -15.31 0.60 14.94
N ALA A 162 -14.81 1.66 15.58
CA ALA A 162 -15.60 2.86 15.87
C ALA A 162 -16.06 3.57 14.58
N SER A 163 -15.31 3.44 13.49
CA SER A 163 -15.65 3.97 12.17
C SER A 163 -16.59 3.07 11.36
N GLY A 164 -17.12 1.99 11.96
CA GLY A 164 -18.11 1.13 11.33
C GLY A 164 -17.52 -0.01 10.49
N ALA A 165 -16.27 -0.37 10.68
CA ALA A 165 -15.70 -1.53 10.00
C ALA A 165 -16.42 -2.82 10.42
N THR A 166 -16.76 -3.67 9.46
CA THR A 166 -17.38 -4.96 9.68
C THR A 166 -16.38 -6.06 10.06
N TRP A 167 -15.12 -5.83 9.74
CA TRP A 167 -14.00 -6.67 10.12
C TRP A 167 -12.70 -5.86 10.11
N VAL A 168 -11.71 -6.29 10.87
CA VAL A 168 -10.36 -5.72 10.92
C VAL A 168 -9.34 -6.85 10.86
N SER A 169 -8.36 -6.71 9.98
CA SER A 169 -7.20 -7.61 9.92
C SER A 169 -5.98 -6.92 10.54
N LEU A 170 -5.38 -7.58 11.47
CA LEU A 170 -4.16 -7.14 12.15
C LEU A 170 -2.98 -8.03 11.82
#